data_74216ab4fedc520f1668654d2d0b0bee
#
_entry.id   74216ab4fedc520f1668654d2d0b0bee
#
_cell.length_a   1.000
_cell.length_b   1.000
_cell.length_c   1.000
_cell.angle_alpha   90.00
_cell.angle_beta   90.00
_cell.angle_gamma   90.00
#
_symmetry.space_group_name_H-M   'P 1'
#
loop_
_entity.id
_entity.type
_entity.pdbx_description
1 polymer ?
#
loop_
_entity_poly.entity_id
_entity_poly.type
_entity_poly.pdbx_seq_one_letter_code
_entity_poly.pdbx_strand_id
1 'polypeptide(L)'
;MPNVPGDFLLFDTPGLCPDRLEPIEVPQGIALRPDYTVSVFVTFELDGQAAAGEYETVFTLESADGEPLCKDTYVLTVVNAAADEADLKLTNWMHYDGICARHGVQPFSAEFYAVFESYLRLYTGAGFNMLYVPLFTPPLDTAVGHERRTVQLVRVKRTQRENADGANYRFDFSALKKFIRFAAARGIKYFEFSHLFT
;
A
#
# COMPACT_ATOMS: atom_id res chain seq x y z
N MET A 1 19.32 3.73 0.01
CA MET A 1 19.34 5.20 -0.08
C MET A 1 20.16 5.61 -1.30
N PRO A 2 19.73 6.61 -2.05
CA PRO A 2 20.53 7.12 -3.16
C PRO A 2 21.84 7.70 -2.66
N ASN A 3 22.90 7.56 -3.47
CA ASN A 3 24.24 8.08 -3.15
C ASN A 3 24.42 9.54 -3.57
N VAL A 4 23.37 10.18 -4.07
CA VAL A 4 23.41 11.57 -4.54
C VAL A 4 22.38 12.35 -3.76
N PRO A 5 22.76 13.47 -3.13
CA PRO A 5 21.83 14.38 -2.48
C PRO A 5 20.79 14.90 -3.48
N GLY A 6 19.58 15.09 -3.03
CA GLY A 6 18.48 15.63 -3.86
C GLY A 6 17.52 16.43 -3.00
N ASP A 7 16.96 17.49 -3.57
CA ASP A 7 16.10 18.45 -2.88
C ASP A 7 14.79 17.82 -2.32
N PHE A 8 14.47 16.62 -2.79
CA PHE A 8 13.26 15.89 -2.37
C PHE A 8 13.52 14.76 -1.37
N LEU A 9 14.75 14.60 -0.90
CA LEU A 9 15.11 13.59 0.08
C LEU A 9 14.91 14.13 1.49
N LEU A 10 14.24 13.35 2.35
CA LEU A 10 14.15 13.66 3.78
C LEU A 10 15.52 13.54 4.47
N PHE A 11 16.35 12.66 3.97
CA PHE A 11 17.73 12.44 4.42
C PHE A 11 18.64 12.30 3.21
N ASP A 12 19.71 13.04 3.17
CA ASP A 12 20.70 13.03 2.10
C ASP A 12 21.91 12.13 2.41
N THR A 13 22.03 11.67 3.64
CA THR A 13 23.11 10.79 4.06
C THR A 13 22.82 9.33 3.63
N PRO A 14 23.71 8.70 2.86
CA PRO A 14 23.58 7.28 2.52
C PRO A 14 23.55 6.40 3.77
N GLY A 15 22.70 5.39 3.80
CA GLY A 15 22.61 4.46 4.91
C GLY A 15 21.48 3.46 4.80
N LEU A 16 21.39 2.60 5.80
CA LEU A 16 20.24 1.71 5.96
C LEU A 16 19.09 2.47 6.59
N CYS A 17 17.94 2.44 5.97
CA CYS A 17 16.69 2.97 6.53
C CYS A 17 15.82 1.81 7.02
N PRO A 18 15.20 1.95 8.20
CA PRO A 18 14.12 1.05 8.60
C PRO A 18 13.01 1.12 7.56
N ASP A 19 12.54 -0.02 7.09
CA ASP A 19 11.48 -0.10 6.08
C ASP A 19 10.27 -0.84 6.63
N ARG A 20 10.42 -2.14 6.90
CA ARG A 20 9.30 -2.96 7.34
C ARG A 20 9.22 -3.02 8.86
N LEU A 21 8.02 -2.75 9.41
CA LEU A 21 7.71 -3.04 10.79
C LEU A 21 7.44 -4.54 10.95
N GLU A 22 8.07 -5.16 11.93
CA GLU A 22 7.82 -6.54 12.32
C GLU A 22 7.10 -6.57 13.68
N PRO A 23 6.07 -7.41 13.83
CA PRO A 23 5.42 -7.57 15.12
C PRO A 23 6.41 -8.00 16.19
N ILE A 24 6.30 -7.41 17.36
CA ILE A 24 7.02 -7.87 18.54
C ILE A 24 6.16 -8.93 19.21
N GLU A 25 6.65 -10.15 19.24
CA GLU A 25 6.00 -11.24 19.97
C GLU A 25 6.55 -11.32 21.38
N VAL A 26 5.70 -11.12 22.36
CA VAL A 26 6.04 -11.35 23.76
C VAL A 26 5.84 -12.85 24.04
N PRO A 27 6.83 -13.57 24.61
CA PRO A 27 7.99 -13.10 25.38
C PRO A 27 9.33 -13.04 24.62
N GLN A 28 9.36 -13.15 23.29
CA GLN A 28 10.66 -13.20 22.58
C GLN A 28 11.51 -11.94 22.74
N GLY A 29 10.85 -10.79 22.95
CA GLY A 29 11.55 -9.54 23.19
C GLY A 29 12.27 -8.99 21.96
N ILE A 30 13.15 -8.03 22.17
CA ILE A 30 13.92 -7.34 21.15
C ILE A 30 15.40 -7.52 21.46
N ALA A 31 16.17 -8.02 20.47
CA ALA A 31 17.62 -8.08 20.58
C ALA A 31 18.23 -6.70 20.38
N LEU A 32 18.75 -6.09 21.41
CA LEU A 32 19.48 -4.83 21.33
C LEU A 32 20.97 -5.12 21.01
N ARG A 33 21.51 -4.32 20.10
CA ARG A 33 22.95 -4.32 19.75
C ARG A 33 23.61 -3.04 20.25
N PRO A 34 24.86 -3.09 20.68
CA PRO A 34 25.61 -1.87 21.00
C PRO A 34 25.57 -0.89 19.83
N ASP A 35 25.47 0.39 20.14
CA ASP A 35 25.43 1.50 19.18
C ASP A 35 24.27 1.46 18.16
N TYR A 36 23.22 0.72 18.46
CA TYR A 36 22.04 0.63 17.60
C TYR A 36 20.78 1.11 18.32
N THR A 37 20.05 2.03 17.70
CA THR A 37 18.74 2.48 18.19
C THR A 37 17.66 1.62 17.57
N VAL A 38 16.77 1.09 18.40
CA VAL A 38 15.56 0.39 17.97
C VAL A 38 14.36 1.26 18.26
N SER A 39 13.51 1.48 17.25
CA SER A 39 12.25 2.19 17.40
C SER A 39 11.10 1.19 17.44
N VAL A 40 10.22 1.37 18.39
CA VAL A 40 8.99 0.58 18.54
C VAL A 40 7.80 1.43 18.19
N PHE A 41 6.98 0.96 17.25
CA PHE A 41 5.72 1.60 16.90
C PHE A 41 4.59 0.96 17.70
N VAL A 42 3.87 1.75 18.46
CA VAL A 42 2.75 1.32 19.30
C VAL A 42 1.46 1.87 18.73
N THR A 43 0.48 1.00 18.50
CA THR A 43 -0.86 1.39 18.03
C THR A 43 -1.87 1.20 19.16
N PHE A 44 -2.64 2.25 19.44
CA PHE A 44 -3.80 2.18 20.32
C PHE A 44 -5.05 2.09 19.45
N GLU A 45 -5.77 1.00 19.54
CA GLU A 45 -7.05 0.83 18.89
C GLU A 45 -8.17 1.14 19.89
N LEU A 46 -8.97 2.15 19.57
CA LEU A 46 -10.15 2.49 20.36
C LEU A 46 -11.37 1.85 19.70
N ASP A 47 -12.06 0.99 20.44
CA ASP A 47 -13.41 0.61 20.06
C ASP A 47 -14.37 1.81 20.26
N GLY A 48 -15.49 1.84 19.56
CA GLY A 48 -16.47 2.92 19.68
C GLY A 48 -17.17 2.98 21.06
N GLN A 49 -16.76 2.16 22.03
CA GLN A 49 -17.29 2.11 23.41
C GLN A 49 -16.35 2.78 24.41
N ALA A 50 -15.17 3.19 24.02
CA ALA A 50 -14.23 3.85 24.91
C ALA A 50 -14.84 5.17 25.42
N ALA A 51 -14.99 5.30 26.73
CA ALA A 51 -15.53 6.53 27.34
C ALA A 51 -14.54 7.68 27.18
N ALA A 52 -15.04 8.91 27.09
CA ALA A 52 -14.18 10.10 27.12
C ALA A 52 -13.47 10.19 28.47
N GLY A 53 -12.17 10.48 28.46
CA GLY A 53 -11.35 10.56 29.66
C GLY A 53 -9.86 10.42 29.36
N GLU A 54 -9.08 10.42 30.40
CA GLU A 54 -7.64 10.17 30.32
C GLU A 54 -7.35 8.72 30.71
N TYR A 55 -6.54 8.05 29.87
CA TYR A 55 -6.11 6.68 30.06
C TYR A 55 -4.60 6.64 30.17
N GLU A 56 -4.13 6.21 31.31
CA GLU A 56 -2.70 6.06 31.57
C GLU A 56 -2.23 4.68 31.13
N THR A 57 -1.21 4.64 30.27
CA THR A 57 -0.54 3.42 29.82
C THR A 57 0.91 3.46 30.23
N VAL A 58 1.35 2.42 30.91
CA VAL A 58 2.73 2.30 31.37
C VAL A 58 3.50 1.35 30.48
N PHE A 59 4.60 1.84 29.95
CA PHE A 59 5.57 1.03 29.22
C PHE A 59 6.74 0.68 30.13
N THR A 60 7.06 -0.60 30.23
CA THR A 60 8.20 -1.09 31.00
C THR A 60 9.13 -1.83 30.06
N LEU A 61 10.39 -1.48 30.07
CA LEU A 61 11.45 -2.26 29.43
C LEU A 61 12.14 -3.12 30.49
N GLU A 62 12.19 -4.42 30.24
CA GLU A 62 12.79 -5.39 31.15
C GLU A 62 13.93 -6.12 30.44
N SER A 63 14.92 -6.55 31.23
CA SER A 63 15.94 -7.45 30.74
C SER A 63 15.37 -8.85 30.48
N ALA A 64 16.13 -9.73 29.84
CA ALA A 64 15.76 -11.14 29.65
C ALA A 64 15.52 -11.89 30.95
N ASP A 65 16.12 -11.44 32.06
CA ASP A 65 15.99 -12.01 33.41
C ASP A 65 14.81 -11.38 34.18
N GLY A 66 14.04 -10.47 33.55
CA GLY A 66 12.87 -9.82 34.17
C GLY A 66 13.20 -8.62 35.05
N GLU A 67 14.43 -8.13 35.03
CA GLU A 67 14.82 -6.93 35.77
C GLU A 67 14.37 -5.67 35.04
N PRO A 68 13.69 -4.73 35.70
CA PRO A 68 13.22 -3.50 35.06
C PRO A 68 14.40 -2.59 34.74
N LEU A 69 14.52 -2.24 33.45
CA LEU A 69 15.56 -1.34 32.94
C LEU A 69 15.06 0.11 32.83
N CYS A 70 13.82 0.29 32.40
CA CYS A 70 13.22 1.59 32.18
C CYS A 70 11.70 1.49 32.32
N LYS A 71 11.08 2.57 32.76
CA LYS A 71 9.63 2.73 32.81
C LYS A 71 9.25 4.11 32.33
N ASP A 72 8.25 4.17 31.46
CA ASP A 72 7.69 5.44 30.98
C ASP A 72 6.17 5.35 30.98
N THR A 73 5.52 6.50 31.08
CA THR A 73 4.06 6.62 31.14
C THR A 73 3.57 7.49 30.02
N TYR A 74 2.60 6.98 29.28
CA TYR A 74 1.88 7.70 28.24
C TYR A 74 0.42 7.92 28.64
N VAL A 75 -0.07 9.16 28.53
CA VAL A 75 -1.45 9.50 28.80
C VAL A 75 -2.18 9.71 27.47
N LEU A 76 -3.17 8.84 27.20
CA LEU A 76 -4.05 8.93 26.06
C LEU A 76 -5.33 9.66 26.47
N THR A 77 -5.62 10.80 25.87
CA THR A 77 -6.87 11.54 26.10
C THR A 77 -7.90 11.15 25.04
N VAL A 78 -8.96 10.47 25.46
CA VAL A 78 -10.10 10.14 24.62
C VAL A 78 -11.14 11.26 24.74
N VAL A 79 -11.49 11.87 23.64
CA VAL A 79 -12.49 12.94 23.59
C VAL A 79 -13.86 12.37 23.19
N ASN A 80 -14.94 12.98 23.68
CA ASN A 80 -16.31 12.59 23.27
C ASN A 80 -16.66 13.20 21.90
N ALA A 81 -15.91 12.80 20.90
CA ALA A 81 -16.11 13.19 19.51
C ALA A 81 -15.66 12.05 18.60
N ALA A 82 -16.44 11.76 17.58
CA ALA A 82 -16.04 10.89 16.49
C ALA A 82 -15.73 11.76 15.27
N ALA A 83 -14.63 11.47 14.60
CA ALA A 83 -14.37 12.08 13.30
C ALA A 83 -15.35 11.46 12.28
N ASP A 84 -15.99 12.30 11.49
CA ASP A 84 -16.73 11.84 10.33
C ASP A 84 -15.79 11.15 9.34
N GLU A 85 -16.35 10.27 8.50
CA GLU A 85 -15.60 9.65 7.43
C GLU A 85 -15.00 10.75 6.54
N ALA A 86 -13.68 10.74 6.38
CA ALA A 86 -13.01 11.76 5.59
C ALA A 86 -13.50 11.73 4.13
N ASP A 87 -13.98 12.87 3.61
CA ASP A 87 -14.36 13.02 2.19
C ASP A 87 -13.13 13.21 1.27
N LEU A 88 -11.96 12.93 1.78
CA LEU A 88 -10.71 13.02 1.03
C LEU A 88 -10.52 11.78 0.16
N LYS A 89 -10.25 11.98 -1.13
CA LYS A 89 -9.88 10.92 -2.04
C LYS A 89 -8.39 10.65 -1.93
N LEU A 90 -8.04 9.55 -1.27
CA LEU A 90 -6.65 9.14 -1.05
C LEU A 90 -6.29 8.02 -2.01
N THR A 91 -5.27 8.24 -2.83
CA THR A 91 -4.73 7.25 -3.76
C THR A 91 -3.22 7.11 -3.60
N ASN A 92 -2.74 5.91 -3.87
CA ASN A 92 -1.33 5.60 -4.09
C ASN A 92 -1.25 4.68 -5.31
N TRP A 93 -0.45 5.03 -6.29
CA TRP A 93 -0.34 4.25 -7.51
C TRP A 93 0.38 2.94 -7.25
N MET A 94 -0.39 1.85 -7.33
CA MET A 94 0.16 0.52 -7.22
C MET A 94 0.69 0.04 -8.57
N HIS A 95 1.88 -0.56 -8.56
CA HIS A 95 2.49 -1.21 -9.70
C HIS A 95 2.10 -2.70 -9.70
N TYR A 96 1.08 -3.06 -10.46
CA TYR A 96 0.53 -4.43 -10.51
C TYR A 96 1.52 -5.43 -11.09
N ASP A 97 2.37 -5.01 -12.02
CA ASP A 97 3.50 -5.80 -12.52
C ASP A 97 4.54 -6.10 -11.42
N GLY A 98 4.80 -5.14 -10.53
CA GLY A 98 5.63 -5.33 -9.35
C GLY A 98 5.04 -6.38 -8.39
N ILE A 99 3.73 -6.31 -8.12
CA ILE A 99 3.03 -7.36 -7.34
C ILE A 99 3.18 -8.71 -8.02
N CYS A 100 2.94 -8.78 -9.32
CA CYS A 100 3.08 -10.01 -10.09
C CYS A 100 4.51 -10.58 -10.06
N ALA A 101 5.51 -9.73 -10.19
CA ALA A 101 6.91 -10.12 -10.13
C ALA A 101 7.30 -10.64 -8.74
N ARG A 102 6.87 -9.93 -7.68
CA ARG A 102 7.18 -10.30 -6.30
C ARG A 102 6.61 -11.66 -5.90
N HIS A 103 5.39 -11.98 -6.37
CA HIS A 103 4.67 -13.19 -5.99
C HIS A 103 4.70 -14.30 -7.05
N GLY A 104 5.37 -14.09 -8.19
CA GLY A 104 5.45 -15.08 -9.26
C GLY A 104 4.13 -15.40 -9.96
N VAL A 105 3.15 -14.46 -9.92
CA VAL A 105 1.82 -14.68 -10.46
C VAL A 105 1.62 -13.95 -11.80
N GLN A 106 0.66 -14.41 -12.60
CA GLN A 106 0.31 -13.74 -13.85
C GLN A 106 -0.67 -12.58 -13.59
N PRO A 107 -0.54 -11.46 -14.32
CA PRO A 107 -1.44 -10.33 -14.17
C PRO A 107 -2.91 -10.73 -14.32
N PHE A 108 -3.71 -10.34 -13.34
CA PHE A 108 -5.16 -10.54 -13.27
C PHE A 108 -5.64 -11.99 -13.32
N SER A 109 -4.76 -12.96 -13.05
CA SER A 109 -5.10 -14.35 -12.83
C SER A 109 -5.86 -14.56 -11.51
N ALA A 110 -6.34 -15.77 -11.24
CA ALA A 110 -6.97 -16.10 -9.97
C ALA A 110 -6.00 -15.93 -8.78
N GLU A 111 -4.76 -16.37 -8.98
CA GLU A 111 -3.67 -16.26 -8.00
C GLU A 111 -3.31 -14.79 -7.75
N PHE A 112 -3.29 -13.95 -8.79
CA PHE A 112 -3.12 -12.51 -8.62
C PHE A 112 -4.20 -11.93 -7.71
N TYR A 113 -5.48 -12.24 -7.95
CA TYR A 113 -6.58 -11.71 -7.14
C TYR A 113 -6.51 -12.17 -5.68
N ALA A 114 -6.06 -13.39 -5.42
CA ALA A 114 -5.85 -13.90 -4.07
C ALA A 114 -4.77 -13.10 -3.32
N VAL A 115 -3.64 -12.82 -3.99
CA VAL A 115 -2.58 -11.97 -3.43
C VAL A 115 -3.05 -10.52 -3.29
N PHE A 116 -3.69 -9.99 -4.33
CA PHE A 116 -4.14 -8.58 -4.38
C PHE A 116 -5.16 -8.25 -3.30
N GLU A 117 -5.95 -9.20 -2.85
CA GLU A 117 -6.87 -9.04 -1.72
C GLU A 117 -6.15 -8.60 -0.43
N SER A 118 -4.99 -9.18 -0.15
CA SER A 118 -4.17 -8.79 1.00
C SER A 118 -3.64 -7.36 0.87
N TYR A 119 -3.22 -6.97 -0.34
CA TYR A 119 -2.81 -5.59 -0.61
C TYR A 119 -3.97 -4.61 -0.42
N LEU A 120 -5.15 -4.92 -0.95
CA LEU A 120 -6.33 -4.06 -0.80
C LEU A 120 -6.76 -3.92 0.66
N ARG A 121 -6.68 -4.98 1.45
CA ARG A 121 -6.99 -4.92 2.89
C ARG A 121 -6.05 -3.96 3.62
N LEU A 122 -4.75 -4.02 3.35
CA LEU A 122 -3.78 -3.07 3.92
C LEU A 122 -4.04 -1.65 3.42
N TYR A 123 -4.33 -1.50 2.14
CA TYR A 123 -4.57 -0.24 1.48
C TYR A 123 -5.80 0.47 2.07
N THR A 124 -6.93 -0.21 2.16
CA THR A 124 -8.15 0.35 2.75
C THR A 124 -8.03 0.54 4.25
N GLY A 125 -7.32 -0.37 4.95
CA GLY A 125 -7.02 -0.23 6.38
C GLY A 125 -6.15 0.99 6.70
N ALA A 126 -5.31 1.43 5.76
CA ALA A 126 -4.53 2.66 5.86
C ALA A 126 -5.32 3.93 5.43
N GLY A 127 -6.62 3.80 5.15
CA GLY A 127 -7.50 4.93 4.79
C GLY A 127 -7.55 5.26 3.30
N PHE A 128 -6.82 4.56 2.44
CA PHE A 128 -6.91 4.77 0.99
C PHE A 128 -8.24 4.27 0.44
N ASN A 129 -8.92 5.10 -0.33
CA ASN A 129 -10.25 4.83 -0.85
C ASN A 129 -10.38 4.99 -2.37
N MET A 130 -9.30 5.41 -3.04
CA MET A 130 -9.23 5.58 -4.48
C MET A 130 -8.10 4.73 -5.05
N LEU A 131 -8.39 3.97 -6.12
CA LEU A 131 -7.47 3.01 -6.71
C LEU A 131 -7.13 3.39 -8.15
N TYR A 132 -5.84 3.38 -8.47
CA TYR A 132 -5.38 3.52 -9.84
C TYR A 132 -5.74 2.29 -10.70
N VAL A 133 -6.26 2.53 -11.91
CA VAL A 133 -6.76 1.50 -12.83
C VAL A 133 -6.00 1.57 -14.16
N PRO A 134 -5.18 0.59 -14.48
CA PRO A 134 -4.42 0.56 -15.73
C PRO A 134 -5.31 0.12 -16.89
N LEU A 135 -5.95 1.06 -17.57
CA LEU A 135 -6.69 0.77 -18.81
C LEU A 135 -5.77 0.15 -19.85
N PHE A 136 -4.62 0.79 -20.06
CA PHE A 136 -3.49 0.32 -20.85
C PHE A 136 -2.26 0.23 -19.94
N THR A 137 -1.24 -0.51 -20.36
CA THR A 137 0.00 -0.59 -19.58
C THR A 137 0.73 0.74 -19.65
N PRO A 138 0.86 1.47 -18.54
CA PRO A 138 1.58 2.75 -18.55
C PRO A 138 3.08 2.50 -18.69
N PRO A 139 3.81 3.37 -19.40
CA PRO A 139 5.27 3.23 -19.60
C PRO A 139 6.09 3.72 -18.39
N LEU A 140 5.45 4.11 -17.31
CA LEU A 140 6.10 4.68 -16.13
C LEU A 140 7.11 3.72 -15.50
N ASP A 141 8.23 4.25 -15.03
CA ASP A 141 9.28 3.52 -14.28
C ASP A 141 9.92 2.35 -15.04
N THR A 142 9.82 2.36 -16.37
CA THR A 142 10.51 1.36 -17.19
C THR A 142 11.93 1.82 -17.47
N ALA A 143 12.92 1.03 -17.04
CA ALA A 143 14.31 1.33 -17.33
C ALA A 143 14.60 1.31 -18.84
N VAL A 144 15.52 2.15 -19.29
CA VAL A 144 15.93 2.23 -20.69
C VAL A 144 16.41 0.85 -21.19
N GLY A 145 15.86 0.38 -22.31
CA GLY A 145 16.19 -0.92 -22.89
C GLY A 145 15.50 -2.14 -22.24
N HIS A 146 14.60 -1.90 -21.29
CA HIS A 146 13.81 -2.96 -20.66
C HIS A 146 12.35 -2.89 -21.08
N GLU A 147 11.69 -4.04 -21.10
CA GLU A 147 10.26 -4.16 -21.34
C GLU A 147 9.53 -4.30 -20.01
N ARG A 148 8.37 -3.64 -19.92
CA ARG A 148 7.47 -3.76 -18.78
C ARG A 148 6.44 -4.87 -19.05
N ARG A 149 6.16 -5.69 -18.03
CA ARG A 149 5.11 -6.69 -18.10
C ARG A 149 3.75 -6.02 -18.34
N THR A 150 2.99 -6.53 -19.29
CA THR A 150 1.68 -6.01 -19.64
C THR A 150 0.68 -6.22 -18.49
N VAL A 151 0.13 -5.12 -17.96
CA VAL A 151 -0.90 -5.09 -16.92
C VAL A 151 -2.19 -4.39 -17.39
N GLN A 152 -2.44 -4.42 -18.66
CA GLN A 152 -3.55 -3.78 -19.33
C GLN A 152 -4.88 -4.49 -19.04
N LEU A 153 -5.91 -3.73 -18.66
CA LEU A 153 -7.25 -4.24 -18.35
C LEU A 153 -8.23 -4.15 -19.52
N VAL A 154 -7.93 -3.33 -20.54
CA VAL A 154 -8.72 -3.25 -21.75
C VAL A 154 -7.99 -3.97 -22.88
N ARG A 155 -8.59 -5.03 -23.39
CA ARG A 155 -8.02 -5.72 -24.56
C ARG A 155 -8.46 -5.01 -25.82
N VAL A 156 -7.50 -4.69 -26.68
CA VAL A 156 -7.71 -4.04 -27.96
C VAL A 156 -7.35 -5.01 -29.08
N LYS A 157 -8.29 -5.27 -29.96
CA LYS A 157 -8.08 -6.09 -31.16
C LYS A 157 -8.30 -5.25 -32.40
N ARG A 158 -7.27 -5.12 -33.22
CA ARG A 158 -7.40 -4.53 -34.55
C ARG A 158 -8.07 -5.55 -35.46
N THR A 159 -9.19 -5.17 -36.09
CA THR A 159 -9.85 -5.97 -37.13
C THR A 159 -9.28 -5.60 -38.49
N GLN A 160 -9.42 -6.52 -39.48
CA GLN A 160 -8.97 -6.24 -40.84
C GLN A 160 -9.69 -5.01 -41.41
N ARG A 161 -8.97 -4.25 -42.23
CA ARG A 161 -9.54 -3.12 -42.99
C ARG A 161 -10.58 -3.65 -43.96
N GLU A 162 -11.80 -3.17 -43.82
CA GLU A 162 -12.80 -3.37 -44.89
C GLU A 162 -12.76 -2.26 -45.95
N ASN A 163 -12.24 -1.07 -45.62
CA ASN A 163 -12.12 0.06 -46.54
C ASN A 163 -10.94 0.98 -46.17
N ALA A 164 -10.50 1.81 -47.13
CA ALA A 164 -9.26 2.62 -47.09
C ALA A 164 -9.18 3.68 -45.98
N ASP A 165 -10.25 3.98 -45.26
CA ASP A 165 -10.32 5.16 -44.41
C ASP A 165 -10.18 4.96 -42.91
N GLY A 166 -9.80 3.78 -42.43
CA GLY A 166 -9.58 3.62 -40.98
C GLY A 166 -9.28 2.18 -40.54
N ALA A 167 -8.60 2.03 -39.47
CA ALA A 167 -8.48 0.76 -38.78
C ALA A 167 -9.69 0.56 -37.83
N ASN A 168 -10.40 -0.55 -37.96
CA ASN A 168 -11.44 -0.91 -37.01
C ASN A 168 -10.83 -1.60 -35.79
N TYR A 169 -11.26 -1.22 -34.63
CA TYR A 169 -10.83 -1.78 -33.35
C TYR A 169 -12.02 -2.38 -32.61
N ARG A 170 -11.78 -3.46 -31.91
CA ARG A 170 -12.71 -4.03 -30.94
C ARG A 170 -12.08 -3.96 -29.55
N PHE A 171 -12.87 -3.60 -28.57
CA PHE A 171 -12.45 -3.46 -27.18
C PHE A 171 -13.18 -4.49 -26.33
N ASP A 172 -12.44 -5.17 -25.46
CA ASP A 172 -13.00 -6.07 -24.46
C ASP A 172 -12.70 -5.51 -23.06
N PHE A 173 -13.76 -5.18 -22.34
CA PHE A 173 -13.73 -4.60 -21.00
C PHE A 173 -13.97 -5.64 -19.90
N SER A 174 -13.96 -6.93 -20.19
CA SER A 174 -14.30 -7.99 -19.23
C SER A 174 -13.36 -7.99 -18.03
N ALA A 175 -12.04 -7.86 -18.28
CA ALA A 175 -11.04 -7.80 -17.21
C ALA A 175 -11.19 -6.52 -16.37
N LEU A 176 -11.43 -5.37 -17.01
CA LEU A 176 -11.68 -4.10 -16.33
C LEU A 176 -12.90 -4.18 -15.40
N LYS A 177 -14.01 -4.71 -15.90
CA LYS A 177 -15.24 -4.88 -15.10
C LYS A 177 -15.02 -5.81 -13.90
N LYS A 178 -14.27 -6.91 -14.09
CA LYS A 178 -13.92 -7.82 -13.01
C LYS A 178 -13.06 -7.11 -11.96
N PHE A 179 -12.05 -6.38 -12.39
CA PHE A 179 -11.13 -5.66 -11.51
C PHE A 179 -11.87 -4.61 -10.65
N ILE A 180 -12.69 -3.76 -11.27
CA ILE A 180 -13.46 -2.73 -10.57
C ILE A 180 -14.42 -3.37 -9.55
N ARG A 181 -15.16 -4.40 -9.94
CA ARG A 181 -16.09 -5.10 -9.02
C ARG A 181 -15.34 -5.74 -7.84
N PHE A 182 -14.18 -6.32 -8.10
CA PHE A 182 -13.35 -6.93 -7.07
C PHE A 182 -12.87 -5.91 -6.05
N ALA A 183 -12.36 -4.77 -6.51
CA ALA A 183 -11.87 -3.71 -5.66
C ALA A 183 -13.00 -2.98 -4.90
N ALA A 184 -14.11 -2.69 -5.57
CA ALA A 184 -15.28 -2.07 -4.94
C ALA A 184 -15.86 -2.92 -3.81
N ALA A 185 -15.93 -4.24 -3.99
CA ALA A 185 -16.37 -5.16 -2.95
C ALA A 185 -15.44 -5.22 -1.72
N ARG A 186 -14.26 -4.59 -1.80
CA ARG A 186 -13.23 -4.53 -0.74
C ARG A 186 -12.98 -3.12 -0.23
N GLY A 187 -13.96 -2.22 -0.41
CA GLY A 187 -13.95 -0.89 0.19
C GLY A 187 -13.38 0.24 -0.68
N ILE A 188 -12.96 -0.04 -1.92
CA ILE A 188 -12.57 1.03 -2.85
C ILE A 188 -13.82 1.76 -3.34
N LYS A 189 -13.84 3.09 -3.14
CA LYS A 189 -14.98 3.96 -3.50
C LYS A 189 -14.76 4.71 -4.82
N TYR A 190 -13.51 5.03 -5.13
CA TYR A 190 -13.13 5.84 -6.29
C TYR A 190 -12.11 5.11 -7.16
N PHE A 191 -12.13 5.41 -8.46
CA PHE A 191 -11.22 4.80 -9.43
C PHE A 191 -10.57 5.88 -10.28
N GLU A 192 -9.25 5.93 -10.26
CA GLU A 192 -8.43 6.78 -11.10
C GLU A 192 -7.98 5.99 -12.32
N PHE A 193 -8.46 6.36 -13.50
CA PHE A 193 -8.06 5.69 -14.72
C PHE A 193 -6.74 6.24 -15.25
N SER A 194 -5.90 5.34 -15.77
CA SER A 194 -4.67 5.74 -16.45
C SER A 194 -5.00 6.69 -17.61
N HIS A 195 -4.11 7.65 -17.84
CA HIS A 195 -4.21 8.53 -19.00
C HIS A 195 -4.14 7.72 -20.30
N LEU A 196 -4.84 8.19 -21.31
CA LEU A 196 -4.94 7.52 -22.62
C LEU A 196 -3.81 7.90 -23.56
N PHE A 197 -3.22 9.06 -23.33
CA PHE A 197 -2.16 9.64 -24.16
C PHE A 197 -1.01 10.10 -23.27
N THR A 198 0.19 9.89 -23.72
CA THR A 198 1.44 10.38 -23.10
C THR A 198 2.09 11.39 -24.02
#